data_5be38d525050ea3560950add0788d9fe
#
_entry.id   5be38d525050ea3560950add0788d9fe
#
_cell.length_a   1.000
_cell.length_b   1.000
_cell.length_c   1.000
_cell.angle_alpha   90.00
_cell.angle_beta   90.00
_cell.angle_gamma   90.00
#
_symmetry.space_group_name_H-M   'P 1'
#
loop_
_entity.id
_entity.type
_entity.pdbx_description
1 polymer ?
#
loop_
_entity_poly.entity_id
_entity_poly.type
_entity_poly.pdbx_seq_one_letter_code
_entity_poly.pdbx_strand_id
1 'polypeptide(L)'
;MGRVMIETDVAIVGAGGGGAVLALMLAQQGVRSLVLERAAGPPQGLRGEILQPNGQRVLDRLGLLDKLPPHAVRSVRRFNFCRSGGERLCTVDYGDLPAPYNRALVTLPNVAHHAILDALEKQNPGGLWYDSTCTGLRLDGSRVIGLQATRHGEPVDISARLVVGADGAFSKVRESLGITAQLHRYPESYLIAILKAPPSFEEARYLVGQREILGLFPAAGQQVYAFYMIKAGSYEAVKARGLEALRRAWVRIDPSMEGVVEGLVDWSQTGYMPTGRVKTDRWVADGALLIGDAAHAMNPHASQGRMQAMVDAVVVADLIPGWLKKNDFSAESLRAFEVARRPHVMMLQRLADEQCRFWNTGNPFVAYLRDRVFRTLDRNARLRYRVLLTTAGLRSRPPFSLVDRVMAAGLLPDPRAQVRSSDDA
;
A
#
# COMPACT_ATOMS: atom_id res chain seq x y z
N MET A 1 30.86 9.18 -28.48
CA MET A 1 29.73 8.32 -28.86
C MET A 1 28.44 9.09 -28.66
N GLY A 2 27.57 9.20 -29.68
CA GLY A 2 26.27 9.83 -29.55
C GLY A 2 25.40 9.02 -28.60
N ARG A 3 24.68 9.69 -27.68
CA ARG A 3 23.71 9.02 -26.83
C ARG A 3 22.59 8.41 -27.68
N VAL A 4 22.20 7.19 -27.38
CA VAL A 4 21.05 6.54 -28.02
C VAL A 4 19.81 7.27 -27.59
N MET A 5 18.96 7.70 -28.55
CA MET A 5 17.67 8.33 -28.30
C MET A 5 16.56 7.31 -28.53
N ILE A 6 15.73 7.10 -27.52
CA ILE A 6 14.55 6.25 -27.60
C ILE A 6 13.29 7.13 -27.52
N GLU A 7 12.27 6.80 -28.30
CA GLU A 7 11.02 7.54 -28.34
C GLU A 7 9.85 6.69 -27.85
N THR A 8 9.02 7.26 -26.99
CA THR A 8 7.77 6.65 -26.47
C THR A 8 6.72 7.72 -26.25
N ASP A 9 5.44 7.36 -26.13
CA ASP A 9 4.42 8.31 -25.72
C ASP A 9 4.47 8.59 -24.23
N VAL A 10 4.68 7.54 -23.40
CA VAL A 10 4.73 7.66 -21.94
C VAL A 10 5.98 6.94 -21.40
N ALA A 11 6.83 7.67 -20.67
CA ALA A 11 7.94 7.11 -19.92
C ALA A 11 7.55 6.99 -18.44
N ILE A 12 7.66 5.80 -17.87
CA ILE A 12 7.29 5.49 -16.48
C ILE A 12 8.57 5.15 -15.70
N VAL A 13 8.84 5.84 -14.62
CA VAL A 13 9.98 5.59 -13.77
C VAL A 13 9.54 4.81 -12.53
N GLY A 14 9.98 3.55 -12.43
CA GLY A 14 9.65 2.60 -11.38
C GLY A 14 8.56 1.60 -11.78
N ALA A 15 8.86 0.30 -11.66
CA ALA A 15 7.95 -0.82 -11.90
C ALA A 15 7.25 -1.32 -10.62
N GLY A 16 7.04 -0.46 -9.63
CA GLY A 16 6.28 -0.77 -8.42
C GLY A 16 4.79 -0.97 -8.69
N GLY A 17 3.97 -1.07 -7.62
CA GLY A 17 2.54 -1.34 -7.73
C GLY A 17 1.77 -0.36 -8.64
N GLY A 18 2.13 0.92 -8.65
CA GLY A 18 1.51 1.93 -9.52
C GLY A 18 2.06 1.86 -10.95
N GLY A 19 3.40 1.91 -11.11
CA GLY A 19 4.01 1.96 -12.43
C GLY A 19 3.76 0.73 -13.30
N ALA A 20 3.84 -0.47 -12.73
CA ALA A 20 3.54 -1.72 -13.44
C ALA A 20 2.07 -1.82 -13.86
N VAL A 21 1.14 -1.42 -12.98
CA VAL A 21 -0.30 -1.37 -13.29
C VAL A 21 -0.57 -0.37 -14.42
N LEU A 22 0.02 0.84 -14.33
CA LEU A 22 -0.14 1.85 -15.38
C LEU A 22 0.37 1.33 -16.73
N ALA A 23 1.58 0.77 -16.75
CA ALA A 23 2.18 0.25 -17.97
C ALA A 23 1.32 -0.86 -18.61
N LEU A 24 0.81 -1.80 -17.81
CA LEU A 24 -0.06 -2.87 -18.32
C LEU A 24 -1.38 -2.30 -18.89
N MET A 25 -2.01 -1.34 -18.20
CA MET A 25 -3.22 -0.69 -18.71
C MET A 25 -2.97 0.05 -20.01
N LEU A 26 -1.85 0.77 -20.14
CA LEU A 26 -1.47 1.46 -21.38
C LEU A 26 -1.22 0.47 -22.51
N ALA A 27 -0.54 -0.64 -22.23
CA ALA A 27 -0.34 -1.71 -23.22
C ALA A 27 -1.66 -2.30 -23.70
N GLN A 28 -2.62 -2.54 -22.79
CA GLN A 28 -3.98 -3.01 -23.15
C GLN A 28 -4.76 -1.98 -24.00
N GLN A 29 -4.43 -0.69 -23.88
CA GLN A 29 -5.03 0.40 -24.66
C GLN A 29 -4.28 0.72 -25.97
N GLY A 30 -3.18 0.00 -26.27
CA GLY A 30 -2.34 0.25 -27.45
C GLY A 30 -1.49 1.53 -27.35
N VAL A 31 -1.30 2.08 -26.17
CA VAL A 31 -0.45 3.26 -25.93
C VAL A 31 0.99 2.82 -25.73
N ARG A 32 1.91 3.39 -26.51
CA ARG A 32 3.35 3.10 -26.39
C ARG A 32 3.88 3.62 -25.06
N SER A 33 4.38 2.72 -24.23
CA SER A 33 4.99 3.09 -22.95
C SER A 33 6.28 2.34 -22.71
N LEU A 34 7.21 2.98 -22.00
CA LEU A 34 8.49 2.42 -21.57
C LEU A 34 8.60 2.59 -20.05
N VAL A 35 8.89 1.48 -19.35
CA VAL A 35 9.10 1.47 -17.91
C VAL A 35 10.57 1.27 -17.60
N LEU A 36 11.11 2.08 -16.70
CA LEU A 36 12.45 1.95 -16.16
C LEU A 36 12.38 1.45 -14.71
N GLU A 37 13.06 0.34 -14.43
CA GLU A 37 13.20 -0.19 -13.08
C GLU A 37 14.68 -0.33 -12.73
N ARG A 38 15.06 0.26 -11.59
CA ARG A 38 16.47 0.23 -11.14
C ARG A 38 16.94 -1.14 -10.65
N ALA A 39 16.02 -2.00 -10.19
CA ALA A 39 16.34 -3.37 -9.81
C ALA A 39 16.76 -4.18 -11.03
N ALA A 40 17.64 -5.16 -10.83
CA ALA A 40 18.11 -6.05 -11.89
C ALA A 40 17.06 -7.06 -12.38
N GLY A 41 15.91 -7.16 -11.69
CA GLY A 41 14.83 -8.07 -12.04
C GLY A 41 13.60 -7.89 -11.16
N PRO A 42 12.60 -8.77 -11.31
CA PRO A 42 11.40 -8.76 -10.52
C PRO A 42 11.70 -8.80 -9.01
N PRO A 43 10.85 -8.17 -8.15
CA PRO A 43 11.09 -8.13 -6.72
C PRO A 43 11.09 -9.53 -6.12
N GLN A 44 12.05 -9.75 -5.24
CA GLN A 44 12.18 -10.95 -4.42
C GLN A 44 12.16 -10.54 -2.94
N GLY A 45 11.67 -11.40 -2.07
CA GLY A 45 11.70 -11.14 -0.63
C GLY A 45 10.35 -11.34 0.05
N LEU A 46 10.34 -11.11 1.37
CA LEU A 46 9.25 -11.47 2.28
C LEU A 46 8.10 -10.46 2.33
N ARG A 47 7.96 -9.56 1.36
CA ARG A 47 6.85 -8.62 1.35
C ARG A 47 5.55 -9.35 1.01
N GLY A 48 4.85 -9.85 2.03
CA GLY A 48 3.50 -10.34 1.91
C GLY A 48 2.53 -9.19 1.60
N GLU A 49 1.44 -9.50 0.93
CA GLU A 49 0.48 -8.51 0.47
C GLU A 49 -0.91 -8.82 0.98
N ILE A 50 -1.53 -7.80 1.57
CA ILE A 50 -2.96 -7.83 1.85
C ILE A 50 -3.64 -6.99 0.78
N LEU A 51 -4.28 -7.66 -0.17
CA LEU A 51 -5.06 -7.02 -1.21
C LEU A 51 -6.43 -6.65 -0.65
N GLN A 52 -6.60 -5.37 -0.38
CA GLN A 52 -7.87 -4.80 0.02
C GLN A 52 -8.87 -4.80 -1.17
N PRO A 53 -10.18 -4.68 -0.95
CA PRO A 53 -11.19 -4.68 -2.00
C PRO A 53 -10.92 -3.74 -3.17
N ASN A 54 -10.42 -2.54 -2.93
CA ASN A 54 -10.04 -1.61 -4.00
C ASN A 54 -8.87 -2.11 -4.86
N GLY A 55 -7.89 -2.79 -4.28
CA GLY A 55 -6.79 -3.44 -5.02
C GLY A 55 -7.28 -4.65 -5.83
N GLN A 56 -8.23 -5.42 -5.27
CA GLN A 56 -8.88 -6.53 -5.99
C GLN A 56 -9.62 -6.02 -7.23
N ARG A 57 -10.35 -4.90 -7.13
CA ARG A 57 -11.01 -4.25 -8.28
C ARG A 57 -10.02 -3.87 -9.39
N VAL A 58 -8.81 -3.42 -9.02
CA VAL A 58 -7.79 -3.09 -10.02
C VAL A 58 -7.30 -4.36 -10.73
N LEU A 59 -6.99 -5.44 -9.98
CA LEU A 59 -6.58 -6.70 -10.58
C LEU A 59 -7.67 -7.32 -11.45
N ASP A 60 -8.92 -7.19 -11.04
CA ASP A 60 -10.08 -7.66 -11.81
C ASP A 60 -10.19 -6.89 -13.13
N ARG A 61 -10.08 -5.58 -13.09
CA ARG A 61 -10.06 -4.72 -14.29
C ARG A 61 -8.92 -5.08 -15.26
N LEU A 62 -7.78 -5.54 -14.73
CA LEU A 62 -6.65 -6.03 -15.54
C LEU A 62 -6.87 -7.47 -16.06
N GLY A 63 -7.95 -8.15 -15.64
CA GLY A 63 -8.21 -9.55 -15.95
C GLY A 63 -7.23 -10.51 -15.28
N LEU A 64 -6.70 -10.13 -14.11
CA LEU A 64 -5.68 -10.87 -13.36
C LEU A 64 -6.18 -11.48 -12.05
N LEU A 65 -7.29 -10.99 -11.48
CA LEU A 65 -7.73 -11.42 -10.15
C LEU A 65 -7.97 -12.93 -10.09
N ASP A 66 -8.75 -13.48 -11.05
CA ASP A 66 -9.07 -14.90 -11.13
C ASP A 66 -7.92 -15.76 -11.68
N LYS A 67 -6.86 -15.12 -12.18
CA LYS A 67 -5.65 -15.81 -12.68
C LYS A 67 -4.58 -15.97 -11.59
N LEU A 68 -4.79 -15.38 -10.42
CA LEU A 68 -3.85 -15.59 -9.30
C LEU A 68 -3.90 -17.08 -8.90
N PRO A 69 -2.71 -17.71 -8.67
CA PRO A 69 -2.67 -19.13 -8.32
C PRO A 69 -3.42 -19.39 -7.01
N PRO A 70 -4.44 -20.27 -6.97
CA PRO A 70 -5.24 -20.51 -5.76
C PRO A 70 -4.41 -20.95 -4.56
N HIS A 71 -3.31 -21.69 -4.78
CA HIS A 71 -2.41 -22.13 -3.73
C HIS A 71 -1.53 -21.01 -3.15
N ALA A 72 -1.51 -19.84 -3.78
CA ALA A 72 -0.73 -18.68 -3.35
C ALA A 72 -1.60 -17.54 -2.78
N VAL A 73 -2.91 -17.75 -2.67
CA VAL A 73 -3.87 -16.74 -2.20
C VAL A 73 -4.75 -17.32 -1.10
N ARG A 74 -4.85 -16.62 0.02
CA ARG A 74 -5.78 -16.94 1.10
C ARG A 74 -6.85 -15.87 1.22
N SER A 75 -8.10 -16.28 1.16
CA SER A 75 -9.24 -15.40 1.47
C SER A 75 -9.37 -15.25 2.99
N VAL A 76 -9.41 -14.01 3.47
CA VAL A 76 -9.61 -13.68 4.88
C VAL A 76 -10.83 -12.79 5.00
N ARG A 77 -11.80 -13.27 5.79
CA ARG A 77 -13.07 -12.58 5.99
C ARG A 77 -13.07 -11.76 7.26
N ARG A 78 -12.51 -12.28 8.36
CA ARG A 78 -12.57 -11.63 9.68
C ARG A 78 -11.22 -11.13 10.13
N PHE A 79 -11.25 -9.92 10.67
CA PHE A 79 -10.12 -9.26 11.31
C PHE A 79 -10.48 -8.93 12.75
N ASN A 80 -9.78 -9.56 13.68
CA ASN A 80 -9.97 -9.38 15.11
C ASN A 80 -8.96 -8.38 15.66
N PHE A 81 -9.44 -7.35 16.30
CA PHE A 81 -8.63 -6.46 17.13
C PHE A 81 -8.63 -7.00 18.55
N CYS A 82 -7.46 -7.35 19.04
CA CYS A 82 -7.26 -7.94 20.35
C CYS A 82 -6.34 -7.06 21.20
N ARG A 83 -6.47 -7.14 22.51
CA ARG A 83 -5.46 -6.65 23.43
C ARG A 83 -4.27 -7.61 23.42
N SER A 84 -3.05 -7.11 23.67
CA SER A 84 -1.91 -7.94 24.00
C SER A 84 -2.28 -8.90 25.16
N GLY A 85 -2.00 -10.20 24.98
CA GLY A 85 -2.50 -11.28 25.82
C GLY A 85 -3.72 -12.02 25.26
N GLY A 86 -4.27 -11.58 24.10
CA GLY A 86 -5.26 -12.33 23.32
C GLY A 86 -6.73 -11.96 23.54
N GLU A 87 -7.07 -11.07 24.48
CA GLU A 87 -8.46 -10.64 24.70
C GLU A 87 -9.00 -9.93 23.43
N ARG A 88 -10.07 -10.46 22.83
CA ARG A 88 -10.74 -9.87 21.69
C ARG A 88 -11.54 -8.63 22.09
N LEU A 89 -11.31 -7.53 21.40
CA LEU A 89 -11.95 -6.24 21.61
C LEU A 89 -13.01 -5.91 20.54
N CYS A 90 -12.72 -6.27 19.27
CA CYS A 90 -13.61 -5.97 18.13
C CYS A 90 -13.34 -6.95 16.99
N THR A 91 -14.41 -7.35 16.28
CA THR A 91 -14.33 -8.10 15.03
C THR A 91 -14.87 -7.25 13.89
N VAL A 92 -14.07 -7.10 12.84
CA VAL A 92 -14.48 -6.51 11.56
C VAL A 92 -14.68 -7.65 10.56
N ASP A 93 -15.89 -7.80 10.02
CA ASP A 93 -16.23 -8.83 9.05
C ASP A 93 -16.35 -8.21 7.66
N TYR A 94 -15.45 -8.57 6.75
CA TYR A 94 -15.49 -8.13 5.35
C TYR A 94 -16.72 -8.66 4.60
N GLY A 95 -17.35 -9.72 5.11
CA GLY A 95 -18.63 -10.20 4.60
C GLY A 95 -19.76 -9.18 4.69
N ASP A 96 -19.59 -8.12 5.47
CA ASP A 96 -20.50 -6.98 5.51
C ASP A 96 -20.43 -6.09 4.26
N LEU A 97 -19.35 -6.20 3.45
CA LEU A 97 -19.19 -5.48 2.18
C LEU A 97 -20.00 -6.14 1.06
N PRO A 98 -20.39 -5.36 0.02
CA PRO A 98 -20.99 -5.93 -1.18
C PRO A 98 -20.08 -6.93 -1.89
N ALA A 99 -20.65 -8.05 -2.38
CA ALA A 99 -19.94 -8.96 -3.27
C ALA A 99 -19.57 -8.26 -4.59
N PRO A 100 -18.55 -8.73 -5.32
CA PRO A 100 -17.71 -9.91 -5.05
C PRO A 100 -16.51 -9.61 -4.15
N TYR A 101 -16.25 -8.35 -3.76
CA TYR A 101 -15.04 -7.94 -3.03
C TYR A 101 -15.27 -7.88 -1.51
N ASN A 102 -16.03 -8.81 -0.98
CA ASN A 102 -16.40 -8.89 0.44
C ASN A 102 -15.42 -9.73 1.29
N ARG A 103 -14.15 -9.65 0.96
CA ARG A 103 -13.03 -10.30 1.64
C ARG A 103 -11.74 -9.54 1.42
N ALA A 104 -10.77 -9.71 2.27
CA ALA A 104 -9.38 -9.39 1.97
C ALA A 104 -8.69 -10.63 1.39
N LEU A 105 -7.70 -10.45 0.51
CA LEU A 105 -6.87 -11.53 0.01
C LEU A 105 -5.46 -11.35 0.55
N VAL A 106 -4.96 -12.37 1.24
CA VAL A 106 -3.56 -12.42 1.68
C VAL A 106 -2.80 -13.30 0.69
N THR A 107 -1.89 -12.71 -0.05
CA THR A 107 -1.09 -13.43 -1.05
C THR A 107 0.27 -13.78 -0.49
N LEU A 108 0.87 -14.84 -1.01
CA LEU A 108 2.29 -15.08 -0.84
C LEU A 108 3.09 -13.91 -1.43
N PRO A 109 4.34 -13.69 -0.96
CA PRO A 109 5.14 -12.55 -1.40
C PRO A 109 5.22 -12.42 -2.92
N ASN A 110 5.00 -11.20 -3.39
CA ASN A 110 5.14 -10.78 -4.79
C ASN A 110 4.21 -11.46 -5.82
N VAL A 111 3.35 -12.40 -5.44
CA VAL A 111 2.51 -13.17 -6.39
C VAL A 111 1.65 -12.26 -7.27
N ALA A 112 0.92 -11.31 -6.66
CA ALA A 112 0.10 -10.39 -7.43
C ALA A 112 0.95 -9.44 -8.29
N HIS A 113 2.14 -9.09 -7.82
CA HIS A 113 3.04 -8.21 -8.58
C HIS A 113 3.66 -8.94 -9.76
N HIS A 114 4.12 -10.17 -9.59
CA HIS A 114 4.64 -10.98 -10.68
C HIS A 114 3.58 -11.23 -11.75
N ALA A 115 2.32 -11.50 -11.36
CA ALA A 115 1.23 -11.63 -12.32
C ALA A 115 1.03 -10.37 -13.20
N ILE A 116 1.20 -9.18 -12.61
CA ILE A 116 1.16 -7.91 -13.37
C ILE A 116 2.36 -7.80 -14.32
N LEU A 117 3.59 -8.08 -13.84
CA LEU A 117 4.79 -7.99 -14.65
C LEU A 117 4.80 -8.99 -15.80
N ASP A 118 4.36 -10.23 -15.55
CA ASP A 118 4.24 -11.28 -16.58
C ASP A 118 3.21 -10.91 -17.66
N ALA A 119 2.10 -10.29 -17.22
CA ALA A 119 1.09 -9.80 -18.15
C ALA A 119 1.60 -8.61 -18.97
N LEU A 120 2.37 -7.72 -18.34
CA LEU A 120 3.00 -6.58 -19.01
C LEU A 120 4.00 -7.06 -20.09
N GLU A 121 4.88 -8.01 -19.76
CA GLU A 121 5.85 -8.54 -20.73
C GLU A 121 5.17 -9.21 -21.93
N LYS A 122 4.03 -9.89 -21.71
CA LYS A 122 3.23 -10.48 -22.80
C LYS A 122 2.54 -9.42 -23.68
N GLN A 123 2.09 -8.32 -23.11
CA GLN A 123 1.34 -7.27 -23.84
C GLN A 123 2.26 -6.23 -24.48
N ASN A 124 3.42 -5.96 -23.90
CA ASN A 124 4.41 -4.98 -24.36
C ASN A 124 5.83 -5.57 -24.22
N PRO A 125 6.19 -6.57 -25.03
CA PRO A 125 7.49 -7.21 -24.97
C PRO A 125 8.64 -6.20 -25.07
N GLY A 126 9.57 -6.25 -24.12
CA GLY A 126 10.71 -5.31 -24.05
C GLY A 126 10.34 -3.88 -23.61
N GLY A 127 9.10 -3.62 -23.23
CA GLY A 127 8.66 -2.32 -22.73
C GLY A 127 8.99 -2.09 -21.24
N LEU A 128 9.53 -3.08 -20.53
CA LEU A 128 10.04 -2.97 -19.18
C LEU A 128 11.56 -3.18 -19.18
N TRP A 129 12.28 -2.16 -18.74
CA TRP A 129 13.74 -2.18 -18.64
C TRP A 129 14.16 -2.29 -17.18
N TYR A 130 14.70 -3.42 -16.80
CA TYR A 130 15.43 -3.61 -15.56
C TYR A 130 16.84 -3.02 -15.65
N ASP A 131 17.51 -2.92 -14.49
CA ASP A 131 18.84 -2.31 -14.36
C ASP A 131 18.92 -0.95 -15.06
N SER A 132 17.84 -0.16 -14.90
CA SER A 132 17.64 1.11 -15.58
C SER A 132 17.26 2.20 -14.59
N THR A 133 18.14 3.18 -14.42
CA THR A 133 17.99 4.23 -13.41
C THR A 133 17.79 5.59 -14.06
N CYS A 134 16.68 6.27 -13.74
CA CYS A 134 16.46 7.66 -14.12
C CYS A 134 17.47 8.57 -13.40
N THR A 135 18.25 9.33 -14.15
CA THR A 135 19.28 10.24 -13.64
C THR A 135 18.84 11.70 -13.67
N GLY A 136 17.84 12.05 -14.48
CA GLY A 136 17.31 13.40 -14.60
C GLY A 136 16.20 13.51 -15.62
N LEU A 137 15.65 14.70 -15.77
CA LEU A 137 14.62 15.03 -16.75
C LEU A 137 15.23 15.79 -17.94
N ARG A 138 14.64 15.62 -19.11
CA ARG A 138 14.89 16.44 -20.29
C ARG A 138 13.83 17.52 -20.38
N LEU A 139 14.27 18.74 -20.54
CA LEU A 139 13.40 19.91 -20.52
C LEU A 139 13.48 20.69 -21.86
N ASP A 140 12.36 21.26 -22.25
CA ASP A 140 12.25 22.34 -23.24
C ASP A 140 11.60 23.53 -22.53
N GLY A 141 12.39 24.53 -22.19
CA GLY A 141 11.99 25.55 -21.23
C GLY A 141 11.65 24.94 -19.88
N SER A 142 10.41 25.12 -19.39
CA SER A 142 9.89 24.49 -18.17
C SER A 142 9.20 23.14 -18.39
N ARG A 143 8.96 22.76 -19.67
CA ARG A 143 8.22 21.55 -20.02
C ARG A 143 9.14 20.32 -20.01
N VAL A 144 8.69 19.25 -19.40
CA VAL A 144 9.33 17.94 -19.49
C VAL A 144 9.02 17.33 -20.86
N ILE A 145 10.07 16.96 -21.61
CA ILE A 145 10.00 16.34 -22.93
C ILE A 145 10.62 14.93 -22.93
N GLY A 146 10.94 14.40 -21.76
CA GLY A 146 11.54 13.10 -21.60
C GLY A 146 12.43 13.00 -20.37
N LEU A 147 13.30 12.02 -20.34
CA LEU A 147 14.22 11.79 -19.22
C LEU A 147 15.60 11.30 -19.69
N GLN A 148 16.57 11.42 -18.82
CA GLN A 148 17.90 10.82 -18.92
C GLN A 148 17.97 9.62 -17.99
N ALA A 149 18.59 8.56 -18.44
CA ALA A 149 18.76 7.34 -17.66
C ALA A 149 20.12 6.68 -17.92
N THR A 150 20.47 5.75 -17.06
CA THR A 150 21.49 4.74 -17.36
C THR A 150 20.79 3.38 -17.48
N ARG A 151 21.20 2.57 -18.46
CA ARG A 151 20.76 1.18 -18.63
C ARG A 151 22.00 0.29 -18.69
N HIS A 152 22.11 -0.68 -17.80
CA HIS A 152 23.32 -1.50 -17.64
C HIS A 152 24.61 -0.66 -17.53
N GLY A 153 24.50 0.49 -16.85
CA GLY A 153 25.62 1.44 -16.72
C GLY A 153 25.79 2.42 -17.87
N GLU A 154 25.22 2.18 -19.04
CA GLU A 154 25.35 3.04 -20.22
C GLU A 154 24.30 4.15 -20.26
N PRO A 155 24.69 5.39 -20.63
CA PRO A 155 23.75 6.51 -20.69
C PRO A 155 22.77 6.39 -21.87
N VAL A 156 21.50 6.66 -21.63
CA VAL A 156 20.43 6.66 -22.62
C VAL A 156 19.51 7.87 -22.41
N ASP A 157 19.10 8.50 -23.51
CA ASP A 157 18.11 9.58 -23.50
C ASP A 157 16.76 9.04 -24.02
N ILE A 158 15.70 9.36 -23.30
CA ILE A 158 14.34 8.94 -23.66
C ILE A 158 13.50 10.19 -23.91
N SER A 159 12.94 10.30 -25.12
CA SER A 159 11.97 11.31 -25.48
C SER A 159 10.56 10.79 -25.21
N ALA A 160 9.75 11.57 -24.49
CA ALA A 160 8.40 11.16 -24.12
C ALA A 160 7.48 12.40 -24.08
N ARG A 161 6.22 12.19 -24.44
CA ARG A 161 5.17 13.23 -24.32
C ARG A 161 4.75 13.44 -22.87
N LEU A 162 4.81 12.36 -22.06
CA LEU A 162 4.51 12.35 -20.63
C LEU A 162 5.56 11.52 -19.89
N VAL A 163 6.08 12.06 -18.80
CA VAL A 163 6.89 11.32 -17.82
C VAL A 163 6.07 11.06 -16.56
N VAL A 164 5.99 9.82 -16.11
CA VAL A 164 5.29 9.43 -14.88
C VAL A 164 6.31 8.96 -13.83
N GLY A 165 6.42 9.69 -12.74
CA GLY A 165 7.22 9.28 -11.57
C GLY A 165 6.43 8.32 -10.69
N ALA A 166 6.83 7.05 -10.69
CA ALA A 166 6.32 5.97 -9.85
C ALA A 166 7.46 5.33 -9.02
N ASP A 167 8.53 6.10 -8.79
CA ASP A 167 9.84 5.70 -8.28
C ASP A 167 9.97 5.77 -6.75
N GLY A 168 8.83 5.78 -6.06
CA GLY A 168 8.73 5.57 -4.62
C GLY A 168 9.01 6.83 -3.78
N ALA A 169 9.10 6.63 -2.47
CA ALA A 169 9.17 7.72 -1.49
C ALA A 169 10.37 8.67 -1.68
N PHE A 170 11.46 8.19 -2.24
CA PHE A 170 12.67 8.96 -2.55
C PHE A 170 12.77 9.29 -4.05
N SER A 171 11.65 9.65 -4.66
CA SER A 171 11.49 9.87 -6.09
C SER A 171 12.50 10.88 -6.66
N LYS A 172 13.26 10.42 -7.67
CA LYS A 172 14.17 11.25 -8.45
C LYS A 172 13.40 12.16 -9.42
N VAL A 173 12.29 11.66 -9.97
CA VAL A 173 11.41 12.47 -10.82
C VAL A 173 10.86 13.66 -10.05
N ARG A 174 10.35 13.45 -8.82
CA ARG A 174 9.88 14.53 -7.95
C ARG A 174 10.96 15.56 -7.67
N GLU A 175 12.17 15.10 -7.30
CA GLU A 175 13.32 15.96 -7.05
C GLU A 175 13.66 16.82 -8.28
N SER A 176 13.74 16.19 -9.48
CA SER A 176 14.07 16.86 -10.74
C SER A 176 13.01 17.86 -11.19
N LEU A 177 11.73 17.68 -10.77
CA LEU A 177 10.64 18.64 -11.01
C LEU A 177 10.62 19.81 -10.02
N GLY A 178 11.50 19.83 -9.02
CA GLY A 178 11.47 20.83 -7.95
C GLY A 178 10.17 20.80 -7.14
N ILE A 179 9.50 19.64 -7.07
CA ILE A 179 8.28 19.49 -6.27
C ILE A 179 8.66 19.32 -4.81
N THR A 180 8.17 20.22 -3.96
CA THR A 180 8.45 20.21 -2.53
C THR A 180 7.77 19.02 -1.85
N ALA A 181 8.51 18.30 -1.02
CA ALA A 181 7.98 17.17 -0.26
C ALA A 181 8.32 17.29 1.23
N GLN A 182 7.30 17.10 2.07
CA GLN A 182 7.48 16.90 3.50
C GLN A 182 7.67 15.39 3.75
N LEU A 183 8.87 15.00 4.10
CA LEU A 183 9.21 13.63 4.48
C LEU A 183 9.09 13.51 6.00
N HIS A 184 8.21 12.62 6.45
CA HIS A 184 8.06 12.28 7.87
C HIS A 184 8.47 10.84 8.10
N ARG A 185 9.41 10.61 9.02
CA ARG A 185 9.76 9.26 9.49
C ARG A 185 9.04 8.99 10.80
N TYR A 186 8.35 7.87 10.88
CA TYR A 186 7.73 7.46 12.14
C TYR A 186 8.78 6.89 13.09
N PRO A 187 8.55 7.00 14.41
CA PRO A 187 9.45 6.42 15.41
C PRO A 187 9.36 4.89 15.48
N GLU A 188 8.39 4.29 14.78
CA GLU A 188 8.21 2.85 14.67
C GLU A 188 8.54 2.35 13.27
N SER A 189 8.98 1.10 13.21
CA SER A 189 9.14 0.28 12.00
C SER A 189 8.59 -1.10 12.28
N TYR A 190 8.59 -1.97 11.27
CA TYR A 190 8.07 -3.31 11.46
C TYR A 190 9.08 -4.37 11.05
N LEU A 191 9.14 -5.42 11.86
CA LEU A 191 9.73 -6.69 11.50
C LEU A 191 8.60 -7.55 10.94
N ILE A 192 8.83 -8.12 9.77
CA ILE A 192 7.90 -9.02 9.09
C ILE A 192 8.49 -10.43 9.05
N ALA A 193 7.65 -11.44 9.17
CA ALA A 193 8.04 -12.82 8.98
C ALA A 193 6.89 -13.64 8.42
N ILE A 194 7.22 -14.77 7.78
CA ILE A 194 6.24 -15.75 7.29
C ILE A 194 6.60 -17.08 7.91
N LEU A 195 5.66 -17.66 8.67
CA LEU A 195 5.84 -18.90 9.41
C LEU A 195 4.78 -19.91 9.02
N LYS A 196 5.05 -21.19 9.24
CA LYS A 196 4.01 -22.23 9.18
C LYS A 196 3.02 -22.00 10.31
N ALA A 197 1.74 -22.17 10.05
CA ALA A 197 0.68 -22.03 11.03
C ALA A 197 -0.24 -23.27 10.99
N PRO A 198 -0.89 -23.63 12.11
CA PRO A 198 -1.85 -24.72 12.12
C PRO A 198 -3.09 -24.39 11.27
N PRO A 199 -3.83 -25.38 10.76
CA PRO A 199 -5.03 -25.17 9.96
C PRO A 199 -6.11 -24.33 10.66
N SER A 200 -6.14 -24.36 12.01
CA SER A 200 -7.05 -23.56 12.84
C SER A 200 -6.78 -22.06 12.83
N PHE A 201 -5.67 -21.62 12.22
CA PHE A 201 -5.34 -20.19 12.08
C PHE A 201 -6.07 -19.59 10.88
N GLU A 202 -7.36 -19.26 11.04
CA GLU A 202 -8.25 -18.86 9.91
C GLU A 202 -8.52 -17.35 9.85
N GLU A 203 -8.46 -16.65 10.96
CA GLU A 203 -8.82 -15.24 11.07
C GLU A 203 -7.59 -14.36 11.29
N ALA A 204 -7.59 -13.18 10.67
CA ALA A 204 -6.57 -12.20 10.92
C ALA A 204 -6.72 -11.56 12.30
N ARG A 205 -5.61 -11.20 12.93
CA ARG A 205 -5.58 -10.55 14.24
C ARG A 205 -4.60 -9.39 14.26
N TYR A 206 -5.04 -8.31 14.90
CA TYR A 206 -4.20 -7.22 15.34
C TYR A 206 -4.19 -7.20 16.87
N LEU A 207 -3.07 -7.55 17.47
CA LEU A 207 -2.88 -7.48 18.91
C LEU A 207 -2.19 -6.17 19.24
N VAL A 208 -2.85 -5.36 20.06
CA VAL A 208 -2.40 -4.00 20.40
C VAL A 208 -2.15 -3.88 21.90
N GLY A 209 -0.96 -3.44 22.26
CA GLY A 209 -0.53 -3.16 23.63
C GLY A 209 -0.12 -1.70 23.82
N GLN A 210 0.73 -1.45 24.82
CA GLN A 210 1.39 -0.15 25.00
C GLN A 210 2.72 -0.18 24.24
N ARG A 211 2.83 0.63 23.15
CA ARG A 211 3.96 0.60 22.20
C ARG A 211 4.26 -0.80 21.65
N GLU A 212 3.21 -1.56 21.42
CA GLU A 212 3.32 -2.94 21.00
C GLU A 212 2.19 -3.28 20.03
N ILE A 213 2.55 -3.80 18.86
CA ILE A 213 1.62 -4.32 17.86
C ILE A 213 2.19 -5.59 17.28
N LEU A 214 1.34 -6.62 17.21
CA LEU A 214 1.58 -7.83 16.45
C LEU A 214 0.37 -8.06 15.54
N GLY A 215 0.56 -7.90 14.24
CA GLY A 215 -0.43 -8.28 13.23
C GLY A 215 -0.15 -9.69 12.73
N LEU A 216 -1.16 -10.54 12.69
CA LEU A 216 -1.08 -11.92 12.26
C LEU A 216 -2.14 -12.17 11.19
N PHE A 217 -1.71 -12.55 10.00
CA PHE A 217 -2.61 -12.73 8.85
C PHE A 217 -2.44 -14.14 8.29
N PRO A 218 -3.51 -14.95 8.27
CA PRO A 218 -3.49 -16.25 7.59
C PRO A 218 -3.09 -16.06 6.14
N ALA A 219 -2.09 -16.80 5.69
CA ALA A 219 -1.62 -16.79 4.32
C ALA A 219 -1.82 -18.17 3.67
N ALA A 220 -1.65 -18.25 2.34
CA ALA A 220 -1.73 -19.49 1.61
C ALA A 220 -0.66 -20.49 2.08
N GLY A 221 -0.86 -21.79 1.81
CA GLY A 221 0.10 -22.84 2.16
C GLY A 221 0.23 -23.09 3.66
N GLN A 222 -0.83 -22.88 4.44
CA GLN A 222 -0.84 -23.00 5.89
C GLN A 222 0.28 -22.15 6.52
N GLN A 223 0.32 -20.88 6.16
CA GLN A 223 1.27 -19.92 6.68
C GLN A 223 0.56 -18.79 7.42
N VAL A 224 1.30 -18.12 8.29
CA VAL A 224 0.92 -16.85 8.91
C VAL A 224 1.96 -15.80 8.53
N TYR A 225 1.47 -14.68 8.05
CA TYR A 225 2.25 -13.48 7.87
C TYR A 225 2.22 -12.67 9.16
N ALA A 226 3.36 -12.55 9.83
CA ALA A 226 3.53 -11.79 11.06
C ALA A 226 4.12 -10.41 10.78
N PHE A 227 3.59 -9.41 11.46
CA PHE A 227 3.92 -8.01 11.33
C PHE A 227 4.10 -7.41 12.72
N TYR A 228 5.33 -7.32 13.17
CA TYR A 228 5.68 -6.93 14.54
C TYR A 228 6.29 -5.54 14.62
N MET A 229 5.71 -4.67 15.42
CA MET A 229 6.20 -3.31 15.62
C MET A 229 7.50 -3.30 16.43
N ILE A 230 8.50 -2.61 15.92
CA ILE A 230 9.77 -2.33 16.59
C ILE A 230 10.08 -0.83 16.51
N LYS A 231 10.99 -0.35 17.36
CA LYS A 231 11.49 1.03 17.25
C LYS A 231 12.22 1.21 15.91
N ALA A 232 12.02 2.33 15.26
CA ALA A 232 12.73 2.65 14.01
C ALA A 232 14.25 2.57 14.20
N GLY A 233 14.92 1.90 13.24
CA GLY A 233 16.37 1.69 13.28
C GLY A 233 16.86 0.64 14.29
N SER A 234 15.96 -0.08 15.01
CA SER A 234 16.37 -1.05 16.03
C SER A 234 16.46 -2.50 15.54
N TYR A 235 16.35 -2.76 14.24
CA TYR A 235 16.33 -4.13 13.71
C TYR A 235 17.57 -4.95 14.10
N GLU A 236 18.76 -4.38 13.95
CA GLU A 236 20.00 -5.05 14.34
C GLU A 236 20.08 -5.27 15.87
N ALA A 237 19.56 -4.32 16.67
CA ALA A 237 19.48 -4.50 18.12
C ALA A 237 18.47 -5.59 18.52
N VAL A 238 17.39 -5.78 17.75
CA VAL A 238 16.46 -6.91 17.93
C VAL A 238 17.15 -8.23 17.60
N LYS A 239 17.92 -8.29 16.50
CA LYS A 239 18.70 -9.46 16.12
C LYS A 239 19.74 -9.83 17.19
N ALA A 240 20.42 -8.84 17.75
CA ALA A 240 21.42 -9.05 18.79
C ALA A 240 20.85 -9.69 20.08
N ARG A 241 19.54 -9.53 20.36
CA ARG A 241 18.86 -10.20 21.49
C ARG A 241 18.56 -11.68 21.23
N GLY A 242 18.72 -12.12 20.00
CA GLY A 242 18.49 -13.49 19.57
C GLY A 242 17.03 -13.82 19.23
N LEU A 243 16.84 -14.85 18.41
CA LEU A 243 15.51 -15.32 17.97
C LEU A 243 14.62 -15.73 19.14
N GLU A 244 15.22 -16.33 20.17
CA GLU A 244 14.47 -16.79 21.33
C GLU A 244 13.79 -15.63 22.10
N ALA A 245 14.42 -14.47 22.17
CA ALA A 245 13.82 -13.29 22.77
C ALA A 245 12.64 -12.78 21.92
N LEU A 246 12.74 -12.86 20.60
CA LEU A 246 11.68 -12.50 19.67
C LEU A 246 10.48 -13.47 19.76
N ARG A 247 10.75 -14.79 19.81
CA ARG A 247 9.71 -15.82 19.98
C ARG A 247 8.93 -15.60 21.28
N ARG A 248 9.63 -15.44 22.42
CA ARG A 248 8.99 -15.14 23.72
C ARG A 248 8.15 -13.86 23.69
N ALA A 249 8.62 -12.82 23.00
CA ALA A 249 7.85 -11.58 22.86
C ALA A 249 6.54 -11.84 22.11
N TRP A 250 6.55 -12.61 21.03
CA TRP A 250 5.34 -12.91 20.26
C TRP A 250 4.36 -13.80 21.02
N VAL A 251 4.83 -14.83 21.71
CA VAL A 251 3.98 -15.70 22.56
C VAL A 251 3.36 -14.89 23.71
N ARG A 252 4.11 -13.96 24.32
CA ARG A 252 3.56 -13.07 25.35
C ARG A 252 2.44 -12.16 24.80
N ILE A 253 2.56 -11.68 23.56
CA ILE A 253 1.56 -10.83 22.90
C ILE A 253 0.34 -11.66 22.48
N ASP A 254 0.57 -12.81 21.87
CA ASP A 254 -0.46 -13.78 21.49
C ASP A 254 -0.05 -15.19 21.91
N PRO A 255 -0.64 -15.72 22.99
CA PRO A 255 -0.35 -17.10 23.43
C PRO A 255 -0.61 -18.17 22.37
N SER A 256 -1.47 -17.91 21.39
CA SER A 256 -1.73 -18.86 20.29
C SER A 256 -0.56 -19.01 19.31
N MET A 257 0.47 -18.17 19.46
CA MET A 257 1.73 -18.28 18.72
C MET A 257 2.67 -19.36 19.29
N GLU A 258 2.37 -19.92 20.46
CA GLU A 258 3.10 -21.08 20.99
C GLU A 258 3.09 -22.22 19.96
N GLY A 259 4.22 -22.84 19.72
CA GLY A 259 4.41 -23.82 18.65
C GLY A 259 4.60 -23.22 17.25
N VAL A 260 3.92 -22.11 16.90
CA VAL A 260 4.11 -21.42 15.61
C VAL A 260 5.49 -20.75 15.54
N VAL A 261 5.90 -20.10 16.63
CA VAL A 261 7.19 -19.40 16.70
C VAL A 261 8.40 -20.31 16.62
N GLU A 262 8.26 -21.62 16.88
CA GLU A 262 9.33 -22.60 16.73
C GLU A 262 9.83 -22.68 15.28
N GLY A 263 8.96 -22.43 14.32
CA GLY A 263 9.29 -22.35 12.90
C GLY A 263 10.15 -21.13 12.49
N LEU A 264 10.36 -20.15 13.40
CA LEU A 264 11.26 -19.01 13.18
C LEU A 264 12.68 -19.41 13.58
N VAL A 265 13.39 -20.12 12.74
CA VAL A 265 14.69 -20.73 13.06
C VAL A 265 15.89 -19.89 12.59
N ASP A 266 15.67 -18.96 11.67
CA ASP A 266 16.73 -18.12 11.10
C ASP A 266 16.25 -16.70 10.79
N TRP A 267 17.15 -15.72 10.90
CA TRP A 267 16.85 -14.32 10.64
C TRP A 267 16.55 -14.03 9.16
N SER A 268 16.96 -14.88 8.23
CA SER A 268 16.60 -14.78 6.82
C SER A 268 15.08 -14.93 6.56
N GLN A 269 14.35 -15.54 7.53
CA GLN A 269 12.89 -15.62 7.51
C GLN A 269 12.22 -14.30 7.91
N THR A 270 13.01 -13.28 8.28
CA THR A 270 12.51 -11.97 8.69
C THR A 270 12.92 -10.88 7.72
N GLY A 271 12.08 -9.85 7.62
CA GLY A 271 12.35 -8.65 6.84
C GLY A 271 12.15 -7.39 7.69
N TYR A 272 12.87 -6.32 7.34
CA TYR A 272 12.72 -5.02 7.97
C TYR A 272 11.91 -4.09 7.07
N MET A 273 10.88 -3.48 7.61
CA MET A 273 10.04 -2.51 6.90
C MET A 273 10.09 -1.15 7.62
N PRO A 274 10.89 -0.21 7.12
CA PRO A 274 10.87 1.16 7.60
C PRO A 274 9.54 1.83 7.24
N THR A 275 9.10 2.76 8.08
CA THR A 275 7.84 3.48 7.87
C THR A 275 8.09 4.97 7.70
N GLY A 276 7.35 5.57 6.78
CA GLY A 276 7.44 6.98 6.49
C GLY A 276 6.20 7.50 5.77
N ARG A 277 6.08 8.81 5.71
CA ARG A 277 5.05 9.52 4.95
C ARG A 277 5.71 10.55 4.05
N VAL A 278 5.23 10.65 2.82
CA VAL A 278 5.54 11.71 1.88
C VAL A 278 4.28 12.53 1.65
N LYS A 279 4.40 13.85 1.76
CA LYS A 279 3.34 14.79 1.41
C LYS A 279 3.93 15.87 0.50
N THR A 280 3.43 15.96 -0.72
CA THR A 280 3.91 16.91 -1.72
C THR A 280 2.97 18.10 -1.85
N ASP A 281 3.48 19.23 -2.31
CA ASP A 281 2.71 20.44 -2.58
C ASP A 281 1.84 20.30 -3.84
N ARG A 282 2.31 19.60 -4.87
CA ARG A 282 1.61 19.28 -6.12
C ARG A 282 2.04 17.90 -6.64
N TRP A 283 1.24 17.33 -7.56
CA TRP A 283 1.50 16.03 -8.16
C TRP A 283 1.81 16.10 -9.65
N VAL A 284 1.65 17.29 -10.26
CA VAL A 284 1.77 17.49 -11.70
C VAL A 284 2.68 18.67 -12.03
N ALA A 285 3.29 18.61 -13.21
CA ALA A 285 4.04 19.67 -13.87
C ALA A 285 3.84 19.53 -15.38
N ASP A 286 4.26 20.54 -16.19
CA ASP A 286 4.18 20.44 -17.64
C ASP A 286 4.95 19.24 -18.17
N GLY A 287 4.25 18.29 -18.79
CA GLY A 287 4.81 17.05 -19.32
C GLY A 287 5.16 15.97 -18.29
N ALA A 288 4.78 16.14 -17.01
CA ALA A 288 5.09 15.12 -15.99
C ALA A 288 4.06 15.06 -14.87
N LEU A 289 3.89 13.87 -14.26
CA LEU A 289 3.11 13.66 -13.05
C LEU A 289 3.73 12.58 -12.13
N LEU A 290 3.28 12.56 -10.87
CA LEU A 290 3.72 11.63 -9.84
C LEU A 290 2.55 10.77 -9.37
N ILE A 291 2.77 9.46 -9.19
CA ILE A 291 1.81 8.51 -8.62
C ILE A 291 2.38 7.73 -7.45
N GLY A 292 1.51 7.22 -6.60
CA GLY A 292 1.89 6.37 -5.47
C GLY A 292 2.83 7.06 -4.49
N ASP A 293 3.81 6.33 -3.97
CA ASP A 293 4.72 6.82 -2.95
C ASP A 293 5.59 8.00 -3.41
N ALA A 294 5.77 8.20 -4.72
CA ALA A 294 6.45 9.38 -5.25
C ALA A 294 5.70 10.68 -4.92
N ALA A 295 4.38 10.62 -4.85
CA ALA A 295 3.50 11.75 -4.51
C ALA A 295 3.04 11.71 -3.03
N HIS A 296 2.75 10.51 -2.46
CA HIS A 296 1.96 10.43 -1.24
C HIS A 296 2.16 9.14 -0.41
N ALA A 297 3.39 8.71 -0.17
CA ALA A 297 3.65 7.57 0.73
C ALA A 297 2.91 7.74 2.07
N MET A 298 2.43 6.65 2.66
CA MET A 298 1.65 6.65 3.89
C MET A 298 2.04 5.54 4.85
N ASN A 299 1.61 5.65 6.11
CA ASN A 299 1.81 4.62 7.12
C ASN A 299 1.07 3.32 6.73
N PRO A 300 1.64 2.12 7.00
CA PRO A 300 1.09 0.85 6.54
C PRO A 300 -0.15 0.36 7.29
N HIS A 301 -0.60 1.02 8.38
CA HIS A 301 -1.69 0.52 9.23
C HIS A 301 -2.99 0.15 8.48
N ALA A 302 -3.34 0.87 7.44
CA ALA A 302 -4.55 0.58 6.67
C ALA A 302 -4.31 -0.36 5.47
N SER A 303 -3.06 -0.83 5.25
CA SER A 303 -2.66 -1.61 4.05
C SER A 303 -3.05 -0.92 2.73
N GLN A 304 -3.07 0.43 2.71
CA GLN A 304 -3.59 1.20 1.57
C GLN A 304 -2.51 1.78 0.64
N GLY A 305 -1.24 1.90 1.06
CA GLY A 305 -0.22 2.58 0.24
C GLY A 305 -0.14 2.04 -1.18
N ARG A 306 0.07 0.72 -1.32
CA ARG A 306 0.11 0.06 -2.64
C ARG A 306 -1.23 0.13 -3.36
N MET A 307 -2.35 -0.05 -2.64
CA MET A 307 -3.68 0.00 -3.24
C MET A 307 -3.96 1.38 -3.85
N GLN A 308 -3.56 2.45 -3.17
CA GLN A 308 -3.74 3.80 -3.70
C GLN A 308 -2.85 4.08 -4.90
N ALA A 309 -1.61 3.56 -4.94
CA ALA A 309 -0.75 3.64 -6.12
C ALA A 309 -1.37 2.91 -7.34
N MET A 310 -1.99 1.74 -7.13
CA MET A 310 -2.71 1.01 -8.18
C MET A 310 -3.95 1.79 -8.66
N VAL A 311 -4.71 2.41 -7.76
CA VAL A 311 -5.87 3.24 -8.12
C VAL A 311 -5.44 4.52 -8.84
N ASP A 312 -4.30 5.14 -8.47
CA ASP A 312 -3.73 6.26 -9.22
C ASP A 312 -3.43 5.86 -10.66
N ALA A 313 -2.80 4.70 -10.85
CA ALA A 313 -2.48 4.16 -12.17
C ALA A 313 -3.73 3.99 -13.04
N VAL A 314 -4.83 3.49 -12.45
CA VAL A 314 -6.13 3.36 -13.13
C VAL A 314 -6.63 4.73 -13.61
N VAL A 315 -6.66 5.73 -12.73
CA VAL A 315 -7.17 7.06 -13.06
C VAL A 315 -6.30 7.72 -14.13
N VAL A 316 -4.98 7.61 -14.03
CA VAL A 316 -4.04 8.15 -15.04
C VAL A 316 -4.23 7.44 -16.38
N ALA A 317 -4.34 6.11 -16.40
CA ALA A 317 -4.57 5.34 -17.62
C ALA A 317 -5.87 5.72 -18.34
N ASP A 318 -6.92 6.07 -17.58
CA ASP A 318 -8.20 6.52 -18.13
C ASP A 318 -8.11 7.92 -18.74
N LEU A 319 -7.21 8.79 -18.25
CA LEU A 319 -7.05 10.17 -18.73
C LEU A 319 -6.08 10.29 -19.89
N ILE A 320 -5.05 9.45 -19.98
CA ILE A 320 -3.99 9.51 -21.00
C ILE A 320 -4.51 9.54 -22.44
N PRO A 321 -5.50 8.71 -22.88
CA PRO A 321 -6.00 8.76 -24.25
C PRO A 321 -6.56 10.14 -24.63
N GLY A 322 -7.22 10.81 -23.68
CA GLY A 322 -7.73 12.16 -23.86
C GLY A 322 -6.62 13.21 -24.04
N TRP A 323 -5.57 13.11 -23.24
CA TRP A 323 -4.38 13.99 -23.34
C TRP A 323 -3.61 13.74 -24.64
N LEU A 324 -3.44 12.47 -25.02
CA LEU A 324 -2.80 12.09 -26.30
C LEU A 324 -3.56 12.66 -27.49
N LYS A 325 -4.90 12.53 -27.52
CA LYS A 325 -5.76 13.03 -28.60
C LYS A 325 -5.66 14.54 -28.75
N LYS A 326 -5.60 15.29 -27.64
CA LYS A 326 -5.49 16.75 -27.64
C LYS A 326 -4.04 17.23 -27.80
N ASN A 327 -3.07 16.35 -27.69
CA ASN A 327 -1.65 16.66 -27.56
C ASN A 327 -1.36 17.68 -26.45
N ASP A 328 -2.12 17.60 -25.35
CA ASP A 328 -2.03 18.54 -24.25
C ASP A 328 -1.61 17.80 -22.95
N PHE A 329 -0.38 18.06 -22.53
CA PHE A 329 0.25 17.57 -21.32
C PHE A 329 0.67 18.73 -20.41
N SER A 330 -0.01 19.88 -20.50
CA SER A 330 0.19 20.98 -19.58
C SER A 330 -0.18 20.58 -18.14
N ALA A 331 0.43 21.22 -17.16
CA ALA A 331 0.10 21.03 -15.75
C ALA A 331 -1.39 21.26 -15.47
N GLU A 332 -2.02 22.20 -16.21
CA GLU A 332 -3.46 22.48 -16.12
C GLU A 332 -4.28 21.26 -16.55
N SER A 333 -3.97 20.66 -17.69
CA SER A 333 -4.66 19.46 -18.19
C SER A 333 -4.42 18.26 -17.29
N LEU A 334 -3.17 18.04 -16.82
CA LEU A 334 -2.80 16.95 -15.93
C LEU A 334 -3.43 17.10 -14.53
N ARG A 335 -3.81 18.30 -14.13
CA ARG A 335 -4.44 18.58 -12.82
C ARG A 335 -5.74 17.80 -12.60
N ALA A 336 -6.42 17.37 -13.67
CA ALA A 336 -7.59 16.52 -13.56
C ALA A 336 -7.32 15.25 -12.73
N PHE A 337 -6.14 14.64 -12.88
CA PHE A 337 -5.71 13.51 -12.05
C PHE A 337 -5.56 13.92 -10.57
N GLU A 338 -4.87 15.01 -10.31
CA GLU A 338 -4.64 15.47 -8.93
C GLU A 338 -5.95 15.80 -8.22
N VAL A 339 -6.88 16.47 -8.90
CA VAL A 339 -8.22 16.80 -8.38
C VAL A 339 -9.02 15.55 -8.06
N ALA A 340 -8.96 14.54 -8.91
CA ALA A 340 -9.69 13.29 -8.71
C ALA A 340 -9.15 12.46 -7.53
N ARG A 341 -7.82 12.51 -7.29
CA ARG A 341 -7.18 11.56 -6.36
C ARG A 341 -6.77 12.16 -5.02
N ARG A 342 -6.22 13.37 -5.05
CA ARG A 342 -5.59 13.99 -3.88
C ARG A 342 -6.48 14.09 -2.64
N PRO A 343 -7.77 14.50 -2.72
CA PRO A 343 -8.61 14.59 -1.53
C PRO A 343 -8.77 13.26 -0.78
N HIS A 344 -8.99 12.17 -1.52
CA HIS A 344 -9.14 10.83 -0.95
C HIS A 344 -7.82 10.34 -0.31
N VAL A 345 -6.72 10.45 -1.03
CA VAL A 345 -5.40 10.02 -0.55
C VAL A 345 -4.99 10.81 0.71
N MET A 346 -5.19 12.13 0.71
CA MET A 346 -4.91 12.98 1.87
C MET A 346 -5.77 12.62 3.08
N MET A 347 -7.01 12.23 2.88
CA MET A 347 -7.88 11.72 3.93
C MET A 347 -7.33 10.42 4.52
N LEU A 348 -6.92 9.47 3.68
CA LEU A 348 -6.32 8.20 4.12
C LEU A 348 -4.98 8.40 4.85
N GLN A 349 -4.12 9.31 4.37
CA GLN A 349 -2.88 9.66 5.09
C GLN A 349 -3.16 10.19 6.50
N ARG A 350 -4.14 11.10 6.65
CA ARG A 350 -4.53 11.62 7.97
C ARG A 350 -5.08 10.52 8.87
N LEU A 351 -5.91 9.65 8.33
CA LEU A 351 -6.45 8.51 9.09
C LEU A 351 -5.32 7.56 9.53
N ALA A 352 -4.38 7.23 8.65
CA ALA A 352 -3.23 6.40 8.99
C ALA A 352 -2.35 7.04 10.07
N ASP A 353 -2.15 8.36 10.03
CA ASP A 353 -1.44 9.10 11.08
C ASP A 353 -2.17 9.06 12.43
N GLU A 354 -3.50 9.24 12.41
CA GLU A 354 -4.35 9.13 13.61
C GLU A 354 -4.29 7.72 14.20
N GLN A 355 -4.41 6.69 13.35
CA GLN A 355 -4.30 5.30 13.76
C GLN A 355 -2.92 5.01 14.36
N CYS A 356 -1.83 5.46 13.73
CA CYS A 356 -0.48 5.30 14.23
C CYS A 356 -0.33 5.84 15.65
N ARG A 357 -0.77 7.07 15.89
CA ARG A 357 -0.68 7.71 17.23
C ARG A 357 -1.54 6.99 18.27
N PHE A 358 -2.73 6.53 17.88
CA PHE A 358 -3.70 5.94 18.78
C PHE A 358 -3.39 4.47 19.09
N TRP A 359 -2.98 3.71 18.08
CA TRP A 359 -2.67 2.29 18.26
C TRP A 359 -1.31 2.06 18.91
N ASN A 360 -0.29 2.86 18.51
CA ASN A 360 1.10 2.71 18.98
C ASN A 360 1.36 3.41 20.33
N THR A 361 0.32 3.91 20.98
CA THR A 361 0.48 4.72 22.19
C THR A 361 1.18 3.96 23.31
N GLY A 362 2.09 4.66 24.01
CA GLY A 362 2.67 4.19 25.28
C GLY A 362 1.95 4.76 26.51
N ASN A 363 0.96 5.64 26.32
CA ASN A 363 0.19 6.22 27.41
C ASN A 363 -0.94 5.27 27.84
N PRO A 364 -0.98 4.82 29.11
CA PRO A 364 -1.98 3.85 29.58
C PRO A 364 -3.43 4.36 29.48
N PHE A 365 -3.65 5.65 29.66
CA PHE A 365 -5.00 6.24 29.53
C PHE A 365 -5.46 6.23 28.07
N VAL A 366 -4.59 6.59 27.13
CA VAL A 366 -4.90 6.54 25.69
C VAL A 366 -5.10 5.10 25.24
N ALA A 367 -4.31 4.15 25.75
CA ALA A 367 -4.49 2.72 25.48
C ALA A 367 -5.86 2.21 26.00
N TYR A 368 -6.25 2.60 27.21
CA TYR A 368 -7.59 2.31 27.75
C TYR A 368 -8.70 2.89 26.85
N LEU A 369 -8.56 4.14 26.42
CA LEU A 369 -9.53 4.79 25.52
C LEU A 369 -9.60 4.07 24.17
N ARG A 370 -8.48 3.67 23.61
CA ARG A 370 -8.39 2.86 22.37
C ARG A 370 -9.17 1.55 22.51
N ASP A 371 -8.94 0.81 23.59
CA ASP A 371 -9.61 -0.46 23.84
C ASP A 371 -11.13 -0.27 24.03
N ARG A 372 -11.52 0.83 24.68
CA ARG A 372 -12.94 1.23 24.80
C ARG A 372 -13.56 1.53 23.43
N VAL A 373 -12.85 2.26 22.56
CA VAL A 373 -13.31 2.53 21.18
C VAL A 373 -13.50 1.22 20.43
N PHE A 374 -12.57 0.28 20.49
CA PHE A 374 -12.74 -1.02 19.83
C PHE A 374 -13.97 -1.77 20.34
N ARG A 375 -14.19 -1.84 21.67
CA ARG A 375 -15.39 -2.48 22.23
C ARG A 375 -16.68 -1.78 21.82
N THR A 376 -16.66 -0.46 21.68
CA THR A 376 -17.82 0.30 21.18
C THR A 376 -18.10 -0.04 19.71
N LEU A 377 -17.05 -0.11 18.87
CA LEU A 377 -17.16 -0.51 17.46
C LEU A 377 -17.70 -1.94 17.32
N ASP A 378 -17.32 -2.86 18.21
CA ASP A 378 -17.84 -4.24 18.20
C ASP A 378 -19.37 -4.28 18.36
N ARG A 379 -19.93 -3.38 19.16
CA ARG A 379 -21.36 -3.27 19.44
C ARG A 379 -22.12 -2.31 18.50
N ASN A 380 -21.40 -1.50 17.73
CA ASN A 380 -21.96 -0.49 16.83
C ASN A 380 -21.68 -0.85 15.36
N ALA A 381 -22.65 -1.53 14.73
CA ALA A 381 -22.53 -2.00 13.35
C ALA A 381 -22.34 -0.85 12.37
N ARG A 382 -22.98 0.31 12.58
CA ARG A 382 -22.86 1.50 11.72
C ARG A 382 -21.44 2.04 11.70
N LEU A 383 -20.87 2.33 12.87
CA LEU A 383 -19.52 2.89 12.96
C LEU A 383 -18.47 1.89 12.48
N ARG A 384 -18.64 0.60 12.84
CA ARG A 384 -17.76 -0.48 12.36
C ARG A 384 -17.79 -0.61 10.83
N TYR A 385 -18.97 -0.53 10.22
CA TYR A 385 -19.12 -0.60 8.77
C TYR A 385 -18.43 0.57 8.06
N ARG A 386 -18.51 1.80 8.58
CA ARG A 386 -17.78 2.95 8.05
C ARG A 386 -16.27 2.78 8.12
N VAL A 387 -15.74 2.25 9.23
CA VAL A 387 -14.31 1.90 9.34
C VAL A 387 -13.93 0.88 8.28
N LEU A 388 -14.75 -0.18 8.13
CA LEU A 388 -14.53 -1.22 7.13
C LEU A 388 -14.50 -0.66 5.71
N LEU A 389 -15.49 0.14 5.31
CA LEU A 389 -15.54 0.78 3.99
C LEU A 389 -14.30 1.64 3.73
N THR A 390 -13.84 2.40 4.74
CA THR A 390 -12.65 3.25 4.60
C THR A 390 -11.37 2.39 4.46
N THR A 391 -11.22 1.36 5.29
CA THR A 391 -10.07 0.44 5.23
C THR A 391 -10.05 -0.38 3.94
N ALA A 392 -11.23 -0.74 3.43
CA ALA A 392 -11.39 -1.42 2.14
C ALA A 392 -11.09 -0.50 0.93
N GLY A 393 -10.88 0.81 1.16
CA GLY A 393 -10.67 1.79 0.09
C GLY A 393 -11.91 2.09 -0.74
N LEU A 394 -13.11 1.83 -0.17
CA LEU A 394 -14.41 1.99 -0.85
C LEU A 394 -15.14 3.26 -0.44
N ARG A 395 -14.63 4.00 0.53
CA ARG A 395 -15.21 5.25 1.04
C ARG A 395 -14.21 6.40 0.88
N SER A 396 -14.66 7.50 0.27
CA SER A 396 -13.85 8.70 0.03
C SER A 396 -13.95 9.75 1.14
N ARG A 397 -14.79 9.52 2.16
CA ARG A 397 -15.02 10.42 3.30
C ARG A 397 -14.42 9.84 4.58
N PRO A 398 -14.04 10.66 5.58
CA PRO A 398 -13.60 10.17 6.87
C PRO A 398 -14.64 9.22 7.50
N PRO A 399 -14.21 8.15 8.22
CA PRO A 399 -15.14 7.19 8.81
C PRO A 399 -16.00 7.84 9.90
N PHE A 400 -15.48 8.85 10.58
CA PHE A 400 -16.12 9.49 11.73
C PHE A 400 -16.21 11.01 11.59
N SER A 401 -17.41 11.55 11.79
CA SER A 401 -17.64 12.95 12.16
C SER A 401 -17.18 13.21 13.61
N LEU A 402 -17.20 14.46 14.06
CA LEU A 402 -16.90 14.77 15.47
C LEU A 402 -17.88 14.06 16.43
N VAL A 403 -19.16 14.02 16.10
CA VAL A 403 -20.18 13.33 16.89
C VAL A 403 -19.93 11.82 16.90
N ASP A 404 -19.60 11.22 15.75
CA ASP A 404 -19.26 9.80 15.67
C ASP A 404 -18.03 9.44 16.52
N ARG A 405 -17.05 10.35 16.65
CA ARG A 405 -15.88 10.15 17.53
C ARG A 405 -16.28 10.07 19.01
N VAL A 406 -17.23 10.92 19.44
CA VAL A 406 -17.77 10.90 20.81
C VAL A 406 -18.57 9.62 21.06
N MET A 407 -19.37 9.20 20.08
CA MET A 407 -20.10 7.93 20.13
C MET A 407 -19.13 6.72 20.13
N ALA A 408 -18.10 6.74 19.30
CA ALA A 408 -17.07 5.68 19.27
C ALA A 408 -16.30 5.58 20.60
N ALA A 409 -16.06 6.70 21.28
CA ALA A 409 -15.50 6.73 22.63
C ALA A 409 -16.49 6.21 23.71
N GLY A 410 -17.72 5.89 23.33
CA GLY A 410 -18.76 5.43 24.26
C GLY A 410 -19.27 6.49 25.23
N LEU A 411 -19.09 7.77 24.88
CA LEU A 411 -19.53 8.91 25.71
C LEU A 411 -20.97 9.36 25.38
N LEU A 412 -21.46 9.05 24.18
CA LEU A 412 -22.84 9.27 23.76
C LEU A 412 -23.40 7.97 23.15
N PRO A 413 -24.68 7.65 23.39
CA PRO A 413 -25.34 6.54 22.72
C PRO A 413 -25.53 6.87 21.23
N ASP A 414 -25.43 5.87 20.37
CA ASP A 414 -25.78 5.99 18.96
C ASP A 414 -27.17 5.36 18.72
N PRO A 415 -28.21 6.15 18.46
CA PRO A 415 -29.55 5.61 18.21
C PRO A 415 -29.64 4.80 16.90
N ARG A 416 -28.65 4.93 16.02
CA ARG A 416 -28.56 4.21 14.74
C ARG A 416 -27.48 3.11 14.75
N ALA A 417 -27.04 2.66 15.93
CA ALA A 417 -25.91 1.73 16.07
C ALA A 417 -26.03 0.44 15.23
N GLN A 418 -27.27 -0.01 14.97
CA GLN A 418 -27.55 -1.24 14.19
C GLN A 418 -27.93 -0.98 12.73
N VAL A 419 -28.01 0.29 12.31
CA VAL A 419 -28.41 0.66 10.94
C VAL A 419 -27.17 0.76 10.05
N ARG A 420 -27.11 -0.04 9.00
CA ARG A 420 -26.13 0.09 7.91
C ARG A 420 -26.82 0.82 6.75
N SER A 421 -26.29 1.94 6.31
CA SER A 421 -26.85 2.72 5.20
C SER A 421 -25.96 2.62 3.96
N SER A 422 -26.60 2.54 2.77
CA SER A 422 -25.93 2.73 1.48
C SER A 422 -25.23 4.09 1.38
N ASP A 423 -25.73 5.11 2.11
CA ASP A 423 -25.14 6.45 2.16
C ASP A 423 -23.81 6.48 2.94
N ASP A 424 -23.44 5.36 3.57
CA ASP A 424 -22.16 5.21 4.27
C ASP A 424 -21.00 4.82 3.32
N ALA A 425 -21.29 4.47 2.08
CA ALA A 425 -20.32 4.08 1.05
C ALA A 425 -19.65 5.27 0.34
#